data_c0809ab74f410cd1e6ab449728862a89
#
_entry.id   c0809ab74f410cd1e6ab449728862a89
#
_cell.length_a   1.000
_cell.length_b   1.000
_cell.length_c   1.000
_cell.angle_alpha   90.00
_cell.angle_beta   90.00
_cell.angle_gamma   90.00
#
_symmetry.space_group_name_H-M   'P 1'
#
loop_
_entity.id
_entity.type
_entity.pdbx_description
1 polymer ?
#
loop_
_entity_poly.entity_id
_entity_poly.type
_entity_poly.pdbx_seq_one_letter_code
_entity_poly.pdbx_strand_id
1 'polypeptide(L)'
;MASLKVMPRDPSTSLGISPCTKRLLLFDIDGTLIHSGGAGVQALKSAFKERFGITDDLHDIEIAGMTDSGIVVSILNKHKIPATNENISAFLDSYVHFLSLELPRRKGKLLPGVPQLLEKLKSRPDLVLALLTGNVSRGARLKLEHYGVWHFFEFGAFADDHRDRNQLGRFARARAKEKHGREFAAPEIDVIGDTPRDIACGKALGARTIAVATGRWSRDELAKYQPDFLIDDLSDVETIIDTLGW
;
A
#
# COMPACT_ATOMS: atom_id res chain seq x y z
N MET A 1 -5.70 23.02 -10.08
CA MET A 1 -5.65 22.03 -11.18
C MET A 1 -4.54 21.05 -10.85
N ALA A 2 -4.89 19.81 -10.53
CA ALA A 2 -3.90 18.76 -10.27
C ALA A 2 -3.11 18.49 -11.57
N SER A 3 -1.80 18.62 -11.53
CA SER A 3 -0.94 18.41 -12.71
C SER A 3 -0.70 16.91 -12.89
N LEU A 4 -1.41 16.31 -13.83
CA LEU A 4 -1.18 14.93 -14.25
C LEU A 4 -0.03 14.88 -15.27
N LYS A 5 1.06 14.22 -14.94
CA LYS A 5 2.17 14.01 -15.87
C LYS A 5 2.18 12.54 -16.30
N VAL A 6 1.85 12.31 -17.57
CA VAL A 6 2.07 11.03 -18.25
C VAL A 6 3.54 10.96 -18.65
N MET A 7 4.25 9.95 -18.22
CA MET A 7 5.63 9.71 -18.67
C MET A 7 5.57 8.95 -20.00
N PRO A 8 6.35 9.36 -21.04
CA PRO A 8 6.28 8.71 -22.33
C PRO A 8 6.76 7.25 -22.26
N ARG A 9 5.88 6.32 -22.64
CA ARG A 9 6.26 4.94 -22.98
C ARG A 9 6.70 4.89 -24.44
N ASP A 10 7.54 3.91 -24.77
CA ASP A 10 7.89 3.58 -26.15
C ASP A 10 6.61 3.35 -26.98
N PRO A 11 6.41 4.05 -28.12
CA PRO A 11 5.16 3.99 -28.90
C PRO A 11 4.87 2.62 -29.56
N SER A 12 5.75 1.65 -29.42
CA SER A 12 5.55 0.29 -29.99
C SER A 12 4.61 -0.62 -29.19
N THR A 13 4.08 -0.20 -28.04
CA THR A 13 3.19 -1.00 -27.17
C THR A 13 1.78 -0.41 -27.08
N SER A 14 1.11 -0.15 -28.18
CA SER A 14 -0.34 0.05 -28.18
C SER A 14 -1.03 -1.31 -28.06
N LEU A 15 -1.16 -1.82 -26.84
CA LEU A 15 -2.06 -2.94 -26.57
C LEU A 15 -3.48 -2.41 -26.59
N GLY A 16 -4.22 -2.70 -27.68
CA GLY A 16 -5.66 -2.50 -27.78
C GLY A 16 -6.36 -3.30 -26.66
N ILE A 17 -6.72 -2.61 -25.58
CA ILE A 17 -7.53 -3.19 -24.51
C ILE A 17 -8.97 -3.23 -25.04
N SER A 18 -9.51 -4.44 -25.15
CA SER A 18 -10.93 -4.66 -25.51
C SER A 18 -11.84 -4.06 -24.42
N PRO A 19 -12.97 -3.43 -24.76
CA PRO A 19 -13.78 -2.65 -23.79
C PRO A 19 -14.49 -3.45 -22.69
N CYS A 20 -14.12 -4.71 -22.46
CA CYS A 20 -14.71 -5.58 -21.44
C CYS A 20 -13.68 -6.30 -20.55
N THR A 21 -12.46 -5.78 -20.43
CA THR A 21 -11.41 -6.44 -19.65
C THR A 21 -11.44 -5.91 -18.22
N LYS A 22 -11.75 -6.77 -17.24
CA LYS A 22 -11.63 -6.42 -15.81
C LYS A 22 -10.20 -6.00 -15.50
N ARG A 23 -10.04 -4.91 -14.76
CA ARG A 23 -8.75 -4.45 -14.23
C ARG A 23 -8.65 -4.73 -12.74
N LEU A 24 -7.43 -5.03 -12.27
CA LEU A 24 -7.12 -5.23 -10.86
C LEU A 24 -6.37 -4.00 -10.33
N LEU A 25 -7.01 -3.27 -9.41
CA LEU A 25 -6.43 -2.09 -8.77
C LEU A 25 -5.91 -2.48 -7.39
N LEU A 26 -4.60 -2.38 -7.20
CA LEU A 26 -3.88 -2.76 -5.99
C LEU A 26 -3.42 -1.49 -5.24
N PHE A 27 -4.10 -1.17 -4.14
CA PHE A 27 -3.83 0.02 -3.34
C PHE A 27 -2.91 -0.26 -2.16
N ASP A 28 -1.90 0.58 -1.95
CA ASP A 28 -1.25 0.72 -0.66
C ASP A 28 -2.15 1.50 0.33
N ILE A 29 -1.78 1.54 1.60
CA ILE A 29 -2.58 2.12 2.68
C ILE A 29 -1.99 3.43 3.18
N ASP A 30 -0.82 3.35 3.85
CA ASP A 30 -0.24 4.49 4.57
C ASP A 30 0.43 5.47 3.61
N GLY A 31 -0.04 6.70 3.54
CA GLY A 31 0.43 7.71 2.59
C GLY A 31 -0.31 7.69 1.25
N THR A 32 -1.13 6.64 0.98
CA THR A 32 -1.94 6.51 -0.24
C THR A 32 -3.43 6.67 0.03
N LEU A 33 -3.99 5.90 0.95
CA LEU A 33 -5.40 5.98 1.35
C LEU A 33 -5.60 6.80 2.61
N ILE A 34 -4.67 6.65 3.57
CA ILE A 34 -4.77 7.27 4.90
C ILE A 34 -3.45 7.91 5.33
N HIS A 35 -3.58 8.85 6.26
CA HIS A 35 -2.51 9.27 7.16
C HIS A 35 -2.92 8.92 8.58
N SER A 36 -2.23 7.97 9.22
CA SER A 36 -2.61 7.42 10.53
C SER A 36 -2.23 8.33 11.72
N GLY A 37 -1.73 9.55 11.48
CA GLY A 37 -1.29 10.45 12.55
C GLY A 37 -0.10 9.93 13.38
N GLY A 38 0.69 9.00 12.82
CA GLY A 38 1.82 8.38 13.49
C GLY A 38 1.46 7.21 14.42
N ALA A 39 0.21 6.72 14.34
CA ALA A 39 -0.26 5.60 15.17
C ALA A 39 0.62 4.35 15.00
N GLY A 40 0.99 4.00 13.75
CA GLY A 40 1.82 2.84 13.47
C GLY A 40 3.21 2.92 14.13
N VAL A 41 3.89 4.05 13.99
CA VAL A 41 5.22 4.26 14.60
C VAL A 41 5.15 4.21 16.12
N GLN A 42 4.12 4.83 16.72
CA GLN A 42 3.95 4.78 18.16
C GLN A 42 3.64 3.37 18.67
N ALA A 43 2.81 2.63 17.93
CA ALA A 43 2.51 1.23 18.25
C ALA A 43 3.77 0.35 18.20
N LEU A 44 4.65 0.54 17.20
CA LEU A 44 5.95 -0.17 17.14
C LEU A 44 6.82 0.13 18.36
N LYS A 45 6.93 1.42 18.77
CA LYS A 45 7.69 1.80 19.96
C LYS A 45 7.14 1.16 21.23
N SER A 46 5.83 1.17 21.39
CA SER A 46 5.16 0.58 22.56
C SER A 46 5.31 -0.92 22.62
N ALA A 47 5.16 -1.60 21.49
CA ALA A 47 5.35 -3.04 21.35
C ALA A 47 6.79 -3.45 21.66
N PHE A 48 7.76 -2.70 21.16
CA PHE A 48 9.18 -2.97 21.41
C PHE A 48 9.52 -2.82 22.89
N LYS A 49 9.03 -1.74 23.52
CA LYS A 49 9.19 -1.52 24.96
C LYS A 49 8.53 -2.63 25.79
N GLU A 50 7.30 -3.02 25.43
CA GLU A 50 6.59 -4.10 26.16
C GLU A 50 7.31 -5.43 26.07
N ARG A 51 7.74 -5.81 24.85
CA ARG A 51 8.30 -7.16 24.61
C ARG A 51 9.73 -7.32 25.07
N PHE A 52 10.54 -6.27 24.99
CA PHE A 52 11.99 -6.36 25.21
C PHE A 52 12.51 -5.40 26.29
N GLY A 53 11.64 -4.58 26.90
CA GLY A 53 12.03 -3.60 27.93
C GLY A 53 12.85 -2.41 27.38
N ILE A 54 13.01 -2.29 26.06
CA ILE A 54 13.88 -1.31 25.40
C ILE A 54 13.04 -0.15 24.89
N THR A 55 13.46 1.08 25.19
CA THR A 55 12.89 2.30 24.62
C THR A 55 13.77 2.79 23.47
N ASP A 56 13.17 2.97 22.29
CA ASP A 56 13.83 3.47 21.08
C ASP A 56 12.87 4.39 20.34
N ASP A 57 13.39 5.47 19.77
CA ASP A 57 12.59 6.41 18.96
C ASP A 57 12.45 5.99 17.51
N LEU A 58 13.17 4.93 17.08
CA LEU A 58 13.15 4.33 15.75
C LEU A 58 13.49 5.32 14.61
N HIS A 59 14.17 6.43 14.88
CA HIS A 59 14.44 7.47 13.89
C HIS A 59 15.39 7.01 12.78
N ASP A 60 16.26 6.03 13.06
CA ASP A 60 17.22 5.43 12.15
C ASP A 60 16.70 4.15 11.46
N ILE A 61 15.44 3.77 11.73
CA ILE A 61 14.77 2.64 11.07
C ILE A 61 13.96 3.16 9.90
N GLU A 62 14.25 2.65 8.72
CA GLU A 62 13.40 2.91 7.55
C GLU A 62 12.06 2.20 7.71
N ILE A 63 10.96 2.96 7.67
CA ILE A 63 9.59 2.44 7.86
C ILE A 63 8.77 2.59 6.58
N ALA A 64 8.90 3.73 5.89
CA ALA A 64 8.04 4.04 4.75
C ALA A 64 8.17 3.01 3.62
N GLY A 65 7.04 2.43 3.24
CA GLY A 65 6.97 1.42 2.18
C GLY A 65 7.58 0.05 2.53
N MET A 66 8.11 -0.13 3.75
CA MET A 66 8.58 -1.44 4.22
C MET A 66 7.41 -2.35 4.62
N THR A 67 7.67 -3.65 4.70
CA THR A 67 6.72 -4.57 5.35
C THR A 67 6.87 -4.51 6.86
N ASP A 68 5.77 -4.65 7.61
CA ASP A 68 5.80 -4.66 9.09
C ASP A 68 6.78 -5.73 9.61
N SER A 69 6.79 -6.92 9.01
CA SER A 69 7.75 -7.98 9.35
C SER A 69 9.20 -7.59 9.04
N GLY A 70 9.43 -6.84 7.96
CA GLY A 70 10.76 -6.31 7.63
C GLY A 70 11.22 -5.23 8.63
N ILE A 71 10.32 -4.34 9.04
CA ILE A 71 10.57 -3.31 10.06
C ILE A 71 10.95 -3.98 11.39
N VAL A 72 10.15 -4.95 11.83
CA VAL A 72 10.43 -5.71 13.07
C VAL A 72 11.81 -6.35 13.03
N VAL A 73 12.18 -6.99 11.94
CA VAL A 73 13.53 -7.59 11.77
C VAL A 73 14.63 -6.53 11.86
N SER A 74 14.42 -5.36 11.25
CA SER A 74 15.39 -4.26 11.33
C SER A 74 15.58 -3.75 12.75
N ILE A 75 14.48 -3.61 13.52
CA ILE A 75 14.52 -3.22 14.94
C ILE A 75 15.27 -4.27 15.78
N LEU A 76 14.91 -5.56 15.63
CA LEU A 76 15.55 -6.63 16.36
C LEU A 76 17.06 -6.71 16.08
N ASN A 77 17.46 -6.61 14.81
CA ASN A 77 18.87 -6.63 14.40
C ASN A 77 19.66 -5.44 14.97
N LYS A 78 19.09 -4.23 14.95
CA LYS A 78 19.69 -3.03 15.55
C LYS A 78 20.06 -3.28 17.02
N HIS A 79 19.19 -3.96 17.77
CA HIS A 79 19.38 -4.25 19.19
C HIS A 79 20.03 -5.61 19.45
N LYS A 80 20.55 -6.29 18.42
CA LYS A 80 21.21 -7.61 18.53
C LYS A 80 20.31 -8.69 19.17
N ILE A 81 19.00 -8.57 18.98
CA ILE A 81 18.01 -9.56 19.41
C ILE A 81 17.80 -10.53 18.25
N PRO A 82 17.84 -11.87 18.50
CA PRO A 82 17.60 -12.84 17.44
C PRO A 82 16.24 -12.66 16.76
N ALA A 83 16.23 -12.46 15.44
CA ALA A 83 15.01 -12.30 14.65
C ALA A 83 14.38 -13.68 14.32
N THR A 84 14.09 -14.46 15.37
CA THR A 84 13.39 -15.74 15.24
C THR A 84 11.92 -15.52 14.85
N ASN A 85 11.29 -16.52 14.25
CA ASN A 85 9.86 -16.44 13.92
C ASN A 85 9.00 -16.16 15.16
N GLU A 86 9.38 -16.71 16.32
CA GLU A 86 8.70 -16.48 17.61
C GLU A 86 8.80 -15.01 18.04
N ASN A 87 10.02 -14.43 18.03
CA ASN A 87 10.22 -13.01 18.39
C ASN A 87 9.49 -12.08 17.43
N ILE A 88 9.52 -12.37 16.13
CA ILE A 88 8.83 -11.57 15.11
C ILE A 88 7.32 -11.64 15.32
N SER A 89 6.74 -12.85 15.48
CA SER A 89 5.30 -13.03 15.69
C SER A 89 4.84 -12.35 16.98
N ALA A 90 5.55 -12.56 18.07
CA ALA A 90 5.20 -11.95 19.36
C ALA A 90 5.29 -10.41 19.33
N PHE A 91 6.27 -9.84 18.58
CA PHE A 91 6.36 -8.40 18.39
C PHE A 91 5.18 -7.89 17.54
N LEU A 92 4.84 -8.55 16.43
CA LEU A 92 3.73 -8.18 15.57
C LEU A 92 2.38 -8.28 16.30
N ASP A 93 2.18 -9.28 17.17
CA ASP A 93 0.97 -9.40 18.01
C ASP A 93 0.84 -8.19 18.95
N SER A 94 1.92 -7.83 19.65
CA SER A 94 1.98 -6.65 20.49
C SER A 94 1.79 -5.35 19.68
N TYR A 95 2.41 -5.24 18.49
CA TYR A 95 2.22 -4.11 17.59
C TYR A 95 0.75 -3.91 17.20
N VAL A 96 0.06 -4.97 16.78
CA VAL A 96 -1.37 -4.91 16.41
C VAL A 96 -2.23 -4.49 17.62
N HIS A 97 -1.91 -5.00 18.81
CA HIS A 97 -2.57 -4.58 20.04
C HIS A 97 -2.40 -3.07 20.28
N PHE A 98 -1.16 -2.56 20.30
CA PHE A 98 -0.94 -1.13 20.50
C PHE A 98 -1.49 -0.26 19.37
N LEU A 99 -1.49 -0.75 18.13
CA LEU A 99 -2.08 -0.04 17.00
C LEU A 99 -3.58 0.23 17.24
N SER A 100 -4.32 -0.75 17.78
CA SER A 100 -5.74 -0.58 18.11
C SER A 100 -5.98 0.50 19.17
N LEU A 101 -5.03 0.69 20.08
CA LEU A 101 -5.10 1.72 21.12
C LEU A 101 -4.66 3.10 20.62
N GLU A 102 -3.71 3.15 19.70
CA GLU A 102 -3.14 4.41 19.20
C GLU A 102 -3.99 5.06 18.10
N LEU A 103 -4.64 4.28 17.24
CA LEU A 103 -5.47 4.82 16.15
C LEU A 103 -6.50 5.85 16.64
N PRO A 104 -7.34 5.58 17.67
CA PRO A 104 -8.32 6.56 18.13
C PRO A 104 -7.70 7.77 18.87
N ARG A 105 -6.44 7.67 19.29
CA ARG A 105 -5.73 8.73 20.02
C ARG A 105 -5.03 9.73 19.10
N ARG A 106 -4.87 9.39 17.83
CA ARG A 106 -4.07 10.17 16.86
C ARG A 106 -4.97 10.93 15.89
N LYS A 107 -4.50 12.10 15.47
CA LYS A 107 -5.19 12.91 14.45
C LYS A 107 -4.81 12.43 13.05
N GLY A 108 -5.31 11.25 12.71
CA GLY A 108 -5.21 10.73 11.34
C GLY A 108 -6.41 11.14 10.49
N LYS A 109 -6.33 10.86 9.19
CA LYS A 109 -7.39 11.20 8.21
C LYS A 109 -7.32 10.32 6.98
N LEU A 110 -8.43 10.21 6.27
CA LEU A 110 -8.42 9.82 4.86
C LEU A 110 -7.71 10.89 4.04
N LEU A 111 -6.96 10.48 3.03
CA LEU A 111 -6.26 11.39 2.14
C LEU A 111 -7.24 12.02 1.12
N PRO A 112 -6.86 13.18 0.50
CA PRO A 112 -7.75 13.89 -0.42
C PRO A 112 -8.26 12.99 -1.55
N GLY A 113 -9.56 13.04 -1.82
CA GLY A 113 -10.23 12.33 -2.91
C GLY A 113 -10.49 10.83 -2.66
N VAL A 114 -9.90 10.23 -1.61
CA VAL A 114 -10.02 8.78 -1.37
C VAL A 114 -11.47 8.30 -1.25
N PRO A 115 -12.36 8.93 -0.44
CA PRO A 115 -13.74 8.45 -0.34
C PRO A 115 -14.47 8.48 -1.69
N GLN A 116 -14.36 9.60 -2.39
CA GLN A 116 -15.05 9.82 -3.67
C GLN A 116 -14.54 8.86 -4.75
N LEU A 117 -13.24 8.66 -4.83
CA LEU A 117 -12.63 7.72 -5.78
C LEU A 117 -13.08 6.29 -5.50
N LEU A 118 -13.00 5.82 -4.25
CA LEU A 118 -13.37 4.45 -3.88
C LEU A 118 -14.85 4.16 -4.16
N GLU A 119 -15.75 5.10 -3.86
CA GLU A 119 -17.18 4.98 -4.17
C GLU A 119 -17.42 4.84 -5.68
N LYS A 120 -16.76 5.68 -6.50
CA LYS A 120 -16.88 5.58 -7.96
C LYS A 120 -16.34 4.28 -8.50
N LEU A 121 -15.14 3.88 -8.06
CA LEU A 121 -14.52 2.64 -8.52
C LEU A 121 -15.33 1.40 -8.10
N LYS A 122 -15.93 1.41 -6.90
CA LYS A 122 -16.78 0.32 -6.40
C LYS A 122 -18.03 0.09 -7.27
N SER A 123 -18.55 1.13 -7.89
CA SER A 123 -19.71 1.04 -8.78
C SER A 123 -19.38 0.44 -10.15
N ARG A 124 -18.11 0.24 -10.48
CA ARG A 124 -17.63 -0.27 -11.77
C ARG A 124 -17.46 -1.80 -11.74
N PRO A 125 -18.29 -2.56 -12.48
CA PRO A 125 -18.22 -4.03 -12.48
C PRO A 125 -16.98 -4.58 -13.21
N ASP A 126 -16.31 -3.75 -13.99
CA ASP A 126 -15.08 -4.04 -14.72
C ASP A 126 -13.81 -3.79 -13.89
N LEU A 127 -13.95 -3.31 -12.65
CA LEU A 127 -12.84 -3.08 -11.75
C LEU A 127 -12.89 -4.00 -10.53
N VAL A 128 -11.71 -4.42 -10.07
CA VAL A 128 -11.52 -5.20 -8.84
C VAL A 128 -10.60 -4.42 -7.93
N LEU A 129 -11.08 -4.03 -6.76
CA LEU A 129 -10.31 -3.28 -5.77
C LEU A 129 -9.72 -4.23 -4.74
N ALA A 130 -8.41 -4.18 -4.57
CA ALA A 130 -7.68 -4.99 -3.60
C ALA A 130 -6.53 -4.20 -2.98
N LEU A 131 -5.95 -4.73 -1.90
CA LEU A 131 -4.83 -4.12 -1.21
C LEU A 131 -3.50 -4.76 -1.61
N LEU A 132 -2.45 -3.94 -1.64
CA LEU A 132 -1.06 -4.36 -1.78
C LEU A 132 -0.22 -3.53 -0.81
N THR A 133 0.01 -4.04 0.38
CA THR A 133 0.56 -3.22 1.45
C THR A 133 1.62 -3.93 2.28
N GLY A 134 2.56 -3.16 2.81
CA GLY A 134 3.53 -3.64 3.80
C GLY A 134 2.95 -3.89 5.19
N ASN A 135 1.69 -3.55 5.43
CA ASN A 135 1.04 -3.85 6.70
C ASN A 135 0.77 -5.36 6.84
N VAL A 136 0.82 -5.89 8.07
CA VAL A 136 0.20 -7.17 8.36
C VAL A 136 -1.32 -7.08 8.21
N SER A 137 -1.97 -8.17 7.79
CA SER A 137 -3.41 -8.18 7.46
C SER A 137 -4.29 -7.63 8.59
N ARG A 138 -4.00 -8.00 9.84
CA ARG A 138 -4.70 -7.50 11.03
C ARG A 138 -4.51 -6.00 11.23
N GLY A 139 -3.29 -5.48 10.99
CA GLY A 139 -2.97 -4.04 11.08
C GLY A 139 -3.65 -3.24 9.97
N ALA A 140 -3.64 -3.75 8.74
CA ALA A 140 -4.33 -3.16 7.60
C ALA A 140 -5.84 -3.03 7.87
N ARG A 141 -6.45 -4.11 8.37
CA ARG A 141 -7.86 -4.14 8.72
C ARG A 141 -8.21 -3.11 9.80
N LEU A 142 -7.47 -3.09 10.91
CA LEU A 142 -7.68 -2.11 11.99
C LEU A 142 -7.63 -0.67 11.46
N LYS A 143 -6.64 -0.35 10.64
CA LYS A 143 -6.49 0.99 10.04
C LYS A 143 -7.70 1.34 9.17
N LEU A 144 -8.02 0.50 8.20
CA LEU A 144 -9.07 0.81 7.22
C LEU A 144 -10.49 0.73 7.82
N GLU A 145 -10.74 -0.13 8.81
CA GLU A 145 -12.00 -0.12 9.58
C GLU A 145 -12.14 1.17 10.40
N HIS A 146 -11.06 1.64 11.04
CA HIS A 146 -11.07 2.90 11.80
C HIS A 146 -11.46 4.11 10.94
N TYR A 147 -11.04 4.12 9.66
CA TYR A 147 -11.40 5.18 8.71
C TYR A 147 -12.62 4.85 7.84
N GLY A 148 -13.28 3.71 8.06
CA GLY A 148 -14.54 3.33 7.40
C GLY A 148 -14.40 2.89 5.94
N VAL A 149 -13.20 2.52 5.46
CA VAL A 149 -12.96 2.20 4.03
C VAL A 149 -12.55 0.74 3.77
N TRP A 150 -12.51 -0.12 4.80
CA TRP A 150 -12.16 -1.53 4.62
C TRP A 150 -13.09 -2.28 3.65
N HIS A 151 -14.37 -1.96 3.67
CA HIS A 151 -15.42 -2.62 2.88
C HIS A 151 -15.31 -2.43 1.36
N PHE A 152 -14.45 -1.52 0.89
CA PHE A 152 -14.20 -1.33 -0.54
C PHE A 152 -13.32 -2.41 -1.15
N PHE A 153 -12.51 -3.09 -0.34
CA PHE A 153 -11.49 -4.03 -0.81
C PHE A 153 -11.94 -5.48 -0.64
N GLU A 154 -11.84 -6.25 -1.70
CA GLU A 154 -12.30 -7.63 -1.71
C GLU A 154 -11.30 -8.60 -1.07
N PHE A 155 -10.01 -8.29 -1.16
CA PHE A 155 -8.87 -9.05 -0.63
C PHE A 155 -7.62 -8.16 -0.61
N GLY A 156 -6.49 -8.73 -0.23
CA GLY A 156 -5.20 -8.03 -0.30
C GLY A 156 -4.02 -8.98 -0.28
N ALA A 157 -2.83 -8.44 -0.50
CA ALA A 157 -1.55 -9.05 -0.17
C ALA A 157 -0.86 -8.20 0.90
N PHE A 158 -0.32 -8.86 1.91
CA PHE A 158 0.09 -8.27 3.17
C PHE A 158 1.49 -8.73 3.58
N ALA A 159 2.07 -8.09 4.58
CA ALA A 159 3.36 -8.51 5.16
C ALA A 159 3.37 -9.95 5.70
N ASP A 160 2.20 -10.53 5.97
CA ASP A 160 2.02 -11.93 6.35
C ASP A 160 2.41 -12.89 5.22
N ASP A 161 2.25 -12.47 3.97
CA ASP A 161 2.51 -13.30 2.80
C ASP A 161 3.99 -13.42 2.48
N HIS A 162 4.72 -12.31 2.60
CA HIS A 162 6.17 -12.29 2.35
C HIS A 162 6.83 -11.03 2.92
N ARG A 163 8.05 -11.19 3.46
CA ARG A 163 8.83 -10.06 4.00
C ARG A 163 9.30 -9.09 2.93
N ASP A 164 9.70 -9.58 1.75
CA ASP A 164 10.05 -8.73 0.62
C ASP A 164 8.77 -8.24 -0.07
N ARG A 165 8.57 -6.91 -0.06
CA ARG A 165 7.40 -6.25 -0.66
C ARG A 165 7.25 -6.57 -2.15
N ASN A 166 8.35 -6.70 -2.89
CA ASN A 166 8.32 -7.02 -4.32
C ASN A 166 7.70 -8.39 -4.63
N GLN A 167 7.61 -9.27 -3.63
CA GLN A 167 6.95 -10.57 -3.77
C GLN A 167 5.44 -10.51 -3.52
N LEU A 168 4.92 -9.44 -2.90
CA LEU A 168 3.50 -9.36 -2.53
C LEU A 168 2.56 -9.34 -3.73
N GLY A 169 2.97 -8.69 -4.83
CA GLY A 169 2.17 -8.60 -6.04
C GLY A 169 1.70 -9.95 -6.59
N ARG A 170 2.54 -10.99 -6.51
CA ARG A 170 2.17 -12.36 -6.94
C ARG A 170 1.05 -12.97 -6.10
N PHE A 171 1.02 -12.68 -4.78
CA PHE A 171 -0.04 -13.16 -3.89
C PHE A 171 -1.36 -12.45 -4.16
N ALA A 172 -1.33 -11.13 -4.38
CA ALA A 172 -2.52 -10.39 -4.79
C ALA A 172 -3.10 -10.93 -6.11
N ARG A 173 -2.24 -11.17 -7.12
CA ARG A 173 -2.63 -11.74 -8.41
C ARG A 173 -3.21 -13.15 -8.29
N ALA A 174 -2.61 -14.00 -7.44
CA ALA A 174 -3.11 -15.36 -7.19
C ALA A 174 -4.49 -15.34 -6.52
N ARG A 175 -4.71 -14.50 -5.52
CA ARG A 175 -6.02 -14.31 -4.86
C ARG A 175 -7.07 -13.75 -5.80
N ALA A 176 -6.69 -12.82 -6.68
CA ALA A 176 -7.56 -12.30 -7.71
C ALA A 176 -8.03 -13.42 -8.66
N LYS A 177 -7.09 -14.29 -9.10
CA LYS A 177 -7.40 -15.45 -9.91
C LYS A 177 -8.36 -16.42 -9.22
N GLU A 178 -8.09 -16.75 -7.98
CA GLU A 178 -8.93 -17.65 -7.17
C GLU A 178 -10.35 -17.09 -7.02
N LYS A 179 -10.46 -15.80 -6.70
CA LYS A 179 -11.76 -15.17 -6.40
C LYS A 179 -12.60 -14.89 -7.65
N HIS A 180 -11.97 -14.53 -8.76
CA HIS A 180 -12.67 -14.14 -10.00
C HIS A 180 -12.64 -15.20 -11.10
N GLY A 181 -12.00 -16.34 -10.88
CA GLY A 181 -11.93 -17.44 -11.84
C GLY A 181 -11.16 -17.12 -13.13
N ARG A 182 -10.38 -16.02 -13.14
CA ARG A 182 -9.56 -15.60 -14.29
C ARG A 182 -8.19 -15.12 -13.90
N GLU A 183 -7.23 -15.30 -14.80
CA GLU A 183 -5.91 -14.68 -14.70
C GLU A 183 -6.00 -13.19 -15.07
N PHE A 184 -5.32 -12.34 -14.31
CA PHE A 184 -5.08 -10.95 -14.67
C PHE A 184 -3.69 -10.84 -15.29
N ALA A 185 -3.62 -10.43 -16.55
CA ALA A 185 -2.35 -10.17 -17.20
C ALA A 185 -1.68 -8.94 -16.58
N ALA A 186 -0.36 -8.87 -16.63
CA ALA A 186 0.37 -7.77 -16.00
C ALA A 186 -0.11 -6.35 -16.43
N PRO A 187 -0.45 -6.09 -17.71
CA PRO A 187 -0.98 -4.80 -18.13
C PRO A 187 -2.41 -4.49 -17.64
N GLU A 188 -3.12 -5.49 -17.12
CA GLU A 188 -4.47 -5.34 -16.52
C GLU A 188 -4.40 -5.02 -15.02
N ILE A 189 -3.20 -4.92 -14.46
CA ILE A 189 -2.97 -4.66 -13.04
C ILE A 189 -2.38 -3.26 -12.87
N ASP A 190 -2.94 -2.50 -11.94
CA ASP A 190 -2.46 -1.20 -11.52
C ASP A 190 -2.00 -1.28 -10.06
N VAL A 191 -0.80 -0.79 -9.77
CA VAL A 191 -0.28 -0.65 -8.40
C VAL A 191 -0.23 0.82 -8.06
N ILE A 192 -0.98 1.20 -7.02
CA ILE A 192 -1.18 2.57 -6.57
C ILE A 192 -0.51 2.75 -5.21
N GLY A 193 0.46 3.66 -5.10
CA GLY A 193 1.18 3.89 -3.85
C GLY A 193 1.97 5.18 -3.84
N ASP A 194 2.48 5.59 -2.67
CA ASP A 194 3.14 6.86 -2.43
C ASP A 194 4.67 6.76 -2.28
N THR A 195 5.22 5.54 -2.41
CA THR A 195 6.65 5.31 -2.18
C THR A 195 7.37 4.72 -3.39
N PRO A 196 8.71 4.88 -3.49
CA PRO A 196 9.51 4.15 -4.47
C PRO A 196 9.37 2.63 -4.40
N ARG A 197 9.00 2.09 -3.23
CA ARG A 197 8.80 0.65 -3.03
C ARG A 197 7.53 0.14 -3.70
N ASP A 198 6.49 0.98 -3.81
CA ASP A 198 5.28 0.67 -4.56
C ASP A 198 5.57 0.61 -6.06
N ILE A 199 6.33 1.59 -6.55
CA ILE A 199 6.78 1.61 -7.94
C ILE A 199 7.62 0.36 -8.25
N ALA A 200 8.57 0.01 -7.36
CA ALA A 200 9.41 -1.17 -7.53
C ALA A 200 8.59 -2.47 -7.51
N CYS A 201 7.62 -2.58 -6.59
CA CYS A 201 6.72 -3.73 -6.48
C CYS A 201 5.85 -3.88 -7.74
N GLY A 202 5.27 -2.77 -8.24
CA GLY A 202 4.51 -2.78 -9.50
C GLY A 202 5.35 -3.20 -10.69
N LYS A 203 6.56 -2.66 -10.81
CA LYS A 203 7.51 -3.05 -11.87
C LYS A 203 7.91 -4.52 -11.79
N ALA A 204 8.16 -5.06 -10.59
CA ALA A 204 8.47 -6.47 -10.38
C ALA A 204 7.32 -7.39 -10.81
N LEU A 205 6.07 -6.92 -10.72
CA LEU A 205 4.87 -7.61 -11.21
C LEU A 205 4.62 -7.43 -12.71
N GLY A 206 5.32 -6.48 -13.35
CA GLY A 206 5.06 -6.03 -14.72
C GLY A 206 3.76 -5.21 -14.86
N ALA A 207 3.21 -4.75 -13.75
CA ALA A 207 1.99 -3.96 -13.67
C ALA A 207 2.22 -2.49 -14.05
N ARG A 208 1.15 -1.74 -14.33
CA ARG A 208 1.23 -0.27 -14.39
C ARG A 208 1.42 0.28 -12.98
N THR A 209 2.24 1.29 -12.86
CA THR A 209 2.57 1.94 -11.58
C THR A 209 2.01 3.36 -11.54
N ILE A 210 1.18 3.63 -10.54
CA ILE A 210 0.58 4.94 -10.30
C ILE A 210 1.14 5.47 -8.97
N ALA A 211 2.06 6.42 -9.06
CA ALA A 211 2.63 7.06 -7.88
C ALA A 211 1.76 8.27 -7.47
N VAL A 212 1.47 8.36 -6.17
CA VAL A 212 0.69 9.45 -5.58
C VAL A 212 1.58 10.22 -4.59
N ALA A 213 1.74 11.53 -4.79
CA ALA A 213 2.67 12.34 -4.00
C ALA A 213 2.04 12.83 -2.68
N THR A 214 1.32 11.96 -1.98
CA THR A 214 0.61 12.26 -0.73
C THR A 214 1.34 11.79 0.53
N GLY A 215 2.41 11.01 0.38
CA GLY A 215 3.23 10.53 1.48
C GLY A 215 4.43 11.44 1.78
N ARG A 216 5.52 10.81 2.24
CA ARG A 216 6.75 11.56 2.58
C ARG A 216 7.60 11.95 1.35
N TRP A 217 7.37 11.31 0.20
CA TRP A 217 8.14 11.51 -1.01
C TRP A 217 7.49 12.59 -1.87
N SER A 218 8.26 13.61 -2.22
CA SER A 218 7.80 14.64 -3.14
C SER A 218 7.61 14.09 -4.55
N ARG A 219 6.83 14.80 -5.37
CA ARG A 219 6.61 14.49 -6.77
C ARG A 219 7.92 14.31 -7.55
N ASP A 220 8.89 15.22 -7.33
CA ASP A 220 10.17 15.18 -8.05
C ASP A 220 11.04 13.99 -7.62
N GLU A 221 10.94 13.58 -6.36
CA GLU A 221 11.62 12.37 -5.87
C GLU A 221 11.00 11.11 -6.46
N LEU A 222 9.67 11.00 -6.47
CA LEU A 222 8.97 9.85 -7.07
C LEU A 222 9.23 9.75 -8.58
N ALA A 223 9.31 10.89 -9.30
CA ALA A 223 9.60 10.92 -10.73
C ALA A 223 10.93 10.24 -11.10
N LYS A 224 11.93 10.26 -10.20
CA LYS A 224 13.22 9.59 -10.42
C LYS A 224 13.11 8.06 -10.55
N TYR A 225 12.05 7.49 -9.99
CA TYR A 225 11.77 6.05 -10.08
C TYR A 225 10.91 5.66 -11.28
N GLN A 226 10.57 6.66 -12.15
CA GLN A 226 9.88 6.47 -13.41
C GLN A 226 8.59 5.62 -13.26
N PRO A 227 7.60 6.06 -12.47
CA PRO A 227 6.29 5.43 -12.49
C PRO A 227 5.62 5.67 -13.85
N ASP A 228 4.66 4.83 -14.24
CA ASP A 228 3.90 5.04 -15.47
C ASP A 228 3.02 6.29 -15.38
N PHE A 229 2.46 6.55 -14.21
CA PHE A 229 1.68 7.76 -13.89
C PHE A 229 2.12 8.35 -12.56
N LEU A 230 2.09 9.68 -12.48
CA LEU A 230 2.45 10.41 -11.29
C LEU A 230 1.42 11.51 -11.06
N ILE A 231 0.73 11.46 -9.94
CA ILE A 231 -0.34 12.36 -9.54
C ILE A 231 -0.05 12.99 -8.17
N ASP A 232 -0.58 14.18 -7.93
CA ASP A 232 -0.34 14.90 -6.67
C ASP A 232 -1.15 14.31 -5.51
N ASP A 233 -2.44 14.07 -5.75
CA ASP A 233 -3.37 13.39 -4.83
C ASP A 233 -4.53 12.75 -5.62
N LEU A 234 -5.51 12.18 -4.91
CA LEU A 234 -6.65 11.48 -5.51
C LEU A 234 -7.92 12.36 -5.59
N SER A 235 -7.82 13.69 -5.47
CA SER A 235 -8.99 14.60 -5.40
C SER A 235 -9.66 14.87 -6.73
N ASP A 236 -8.89 14.88 -7.83
CA ASP A 236 -9.45 15.07 -9.19
C ASP A 236 -9.92 13.74 -9.78
N VAL A 237 -10.98 13.20 -9.18
CA VAL A 237 -11.45 11.82 -9.43
C VAL A 237 -11.80 11.59 -10.90
N GLU A 238 -12.46 12.56 -11.57
CA GLU A 238 -12.87 12.43 -12.97
C GLU A 238 -11.67 12.33 -13.89
N THR A 239 -10.74 13.29 -13.76
CA THR A 239 -9.51 13.29 -14.56
C THR A 239 -8.67 12.04 -14.34
N ILE A 240 -8.62 11.54 -13.11
CA ILE A 240 -7.90 10.30 -12.77
C ILE A 240 -8.53 9.11 -13.49
N ILE A 241 -9.84 8.92 -13.37
CA ILE A 241 -10.57 7.80 -13.99
C ILE A 241 -10.38 7.85 -15.52
N ASP A 242 -10.61 9.00 -16.14
CA ASP A 242 -10.48 9.16 -17.59
C ASP A 242 -9.06 8.88 -18.07
N THR A 243 -8.05 9.42 -17.39
CA THR A 243 -6.64 9.28 -17.80
C THR A 243 -6.13 7.84 -17.60
N LEU A 244 -6.51 7.20 -16.51
CA LEU A 244 -6.06 5.83 -16.20
C LEU A 244 -6.91 4.77 -16.92
N GLY A 245 -8.05 5.17 -17.49
CA GLY A 245 -9.00 4.27 -18.14
C GLY A 245 -9.68 3.32 -17.13
N TRP A 246 -10.03 3.84 -15.98
CA TRP A 246 -10.71 3.13 -14.91
C TRP A 246 -12.22 3.23 -15.00
#